data_bed1dbbc21636922a3ef091c59a8ee97
#
_entry.id   bed1dbbc21636922a3ef091c59a8ee97
#
_cell.length_a   1.000
_cell.length_b   1.000
_cell.length_c   1.000
_cell.angle_alpha   90.00
_cell.angle_beta   90.00
_cell.angle_gamma   90.00
#
_symmetry.space_group_name_H-M   'P 1'
#
loop_
_entity.id
_entity.type
_entity.pdbx_description
1 polymer ?
#
loop_
_entity_poly.entity_id
_entity_poly.type
_entity_poly.pdbx_seq_one_letter_code
_entity_poly.pdbx_strand_id
1 'polypeptide(L)'
;MKKQFAVVMAAMMAAGMMAGCSSKPQETTAAATETETTVAETPEAETEEESENAGEAKADLGEQSILVAAAASLKNAYEDKLIPMFEEQYPGVTVEGTYDSSGKLQTQIEEGLEADVFMSAAVKQMKALDEKGLIASDTMVDLLENKIVLIVPAGSDSKIDSFEKIGDAESIALGDPESVPAGQYAKEALTNLNVWDGIQDKVSFGTNVTEVLNQVAAASADAGIVYATDAASMADQVTVVAEAPEGSLEKKVIYPVAVVKATAHEDAAKAFADFLQTPEAMEVFEAYGFVAAE
;
A
#
# COMPACT_ATOMS: atom_id res chain seq x y z
N MET A 1 11.42 24.74 43.45
CA MET A 1 11.14 26.18 43.16
C MET A 1 10.18 26.23 41.96
N LYS A 2 8.95 26.64 42.24
CA LYS A 2 7.84 26.77 41.28
C LYS A 2 8.07 28.01 40.43
N LYS A 3 7.86 27.95 39.11
CA LYS A 3 7.45 29.11 38.33
C LYS A 3 6.45 28.63 37.25
N GLN A 4 5.21 28.99 37.48
CA GLN A 4 4.12 29.06 36.50
C GLN A 4 4.37 30.31 35.64
N PHE A 5 4.02 30.23 34.34
CA PHE A 5 3.65 31.40 33.56
C PHE A 5 2.41 31.11 32.71
N ALA A 6 1.57 32.11 32.74
CA ALA A 6 0.16 32.16 32.44
C ALA A 6 -0.17 32.35 30.97
N VAL A 7 -1.37 31.93 30.67
CA VAL A 7 -2.29 32.21 29.56
C VAL A 7 -2.30 33.67 29.12
N VAL A 8 -2.37 33.91 27.80
CA VAL A 8 -3.04 35.09 27.21
C VAL A 8 -3.89 34.61 26.01
N MET A 9 -5.20 34.71 26.23
CA MET A 9 -6.28 34.72 25.24
C MET A 9 -6.31 36.10 24.56
N ALA A 10 -6.51 36.16 23.25
CA ALA A 10 -7.10 37.32 22.59
C ALA A 10 -8.01 36.85 21.45
N ALA A 11 -9.30 37.00 21.69
CA ALA A 11 -10.36 36.94 20.70
C ALA A 11 -10.48 38.30 19.98
N MET A 12 -10.72 38.27 18.66
CA MET A 12 -11.34 39.38 17.95
C MET A 12 -12.32 38.87 16.90
N MET A 13 -13.60 39.14 17.19
CA MET A 13 -14.72 39.17 16.25
C MET A 13 -14.65 40.42 15.40
N ALA A 14 -15.02 40.33 14.14
CA ALA A 14 -15.63 41.41 13.41
C ALA A 14 -16.57 40.84 12.35
N ALA A 15 -17.84 41.14 12.52
CA ALA A 15 -18.94 40.89 11.60
C ALA A 15 -18.98 41.99 10.52
N GLY A 16 -19.50 41.66 9.33
CA GLY A 16 -19.84 42.63 8.28
C GLY A 16 -20.86 42.03 7.33
N MET A 17 -22.15 42.41 7.53
CA MET A 17 -23.29 42.23 6.63
C MET A 17 -23.26 43.27 5.52
N MET A 18 -23.89 42.91 4.37
CA MET A 18 -24.89 43.66 3.54
C MET A 18 -24.98 42.96 2.18
N ALA A 19 -26.05 42.31 1.75
CA ALA A 19 -27.40 42.78 1.37
C ALA A 19 -27.44 43.44 -0.03
N GLY A 20 -28.34 42.88 -0.87
CA GLY A 20 -28.91 43.60 -2.01
C GLY A 20 -29.27 42.75 -3.21
N CYS A 21 -30.45 42.19 -3.30
CA CYS A 21 -31.60 42.43 -4.21
C CYS A 21 -31.39 42.08 -5.68
N SER A 22 -32.11 41.10 -6.20
CA SER A 22 -33.49 41.08 -6.71
C SER A 22 -33.63 41.49 -8.19
N SER A 23 -34.08 40.58 -9.02
CA SER A 23 -35.27 40.72 -9.84
C SER A 23 -35.49 39.58 -10.84
N LYS A 24 -36.60 38.89 -10.72
CA LYS A 24 -37.41 38.23 -11.75
C LYS A 24 -38.41 39.29 -12.26
N PRO A 25 -39.31 39.07 -13.23
CA PRO A 25 -39.63 37.95 -14.14
C PRO A 25 -39.91 38.42 -15.58
N GLN A 26 -40.26 37.56 -16.51
CA GLN A 26 -41.56 37.61 -17.19
C GLN A 26 -41.68 36.61 -18.36
N GLU A 27 -42.82 35.97 -18.38
CA GLU A 27 -43.50 35.11 -19.34
C GLU A 27 -43.78 35.81 -20.68
N THR A 28 -44.00 34.99 -21.69
CA THR A 28 -45.23 34.97 -22.54
C THR A 28 -45.09 33.90 -23.61
N THR A 29 -45.87 32.88 -23.59
CA THR A 29 -47.14 32.49 -24.20
C THR A 29 -47.16 32.30 -25.73
N ALA A 30 -47.63 31.10 -26.07
CA ALA A 30 -48.65 30.67 -27.04
C ALA A 30 -48.25 30.63 -28.52
N ALA A 31 -48.70 29.78 -29.40
CA ALA A 31 -49.77 28.79 -29.46
C ALA A 31 -49.59 27.94 -30.74
N ALA A 32 -49.95 26.69 -30.62
CA ALA A 32 -50.81 25.84 -31.46
C ALA A 32 -50.80 25.99 -33.03
N THR A 33 -50.74 24.86 -33.71
CA THR A 33 -51.88 24.29 -34.46
C THR A 33 -51.41 23.05 -35.27
N GLU A 34 -52.10 21.97 -35.09
CA GLU A 34 -52.42 20.75 -35.80
C GLU A 34 -52.12 20.70 -37.30
N THR A 35 -51.73 19.52 -37.85
CA THR A 35 -52.68 18.61 -38.53
C THR A 35 -51.91 17.38 -39.08
N GLU A 36 -52.36 16.18 -38.71
CA GLU A 36 -52.51 14.90 -39.39
C GLU A 36 -51.84 14.68 -40.78
N THR A 37 -51.25 13.49 -40.97
CA THR A 37 -51.90 12.32 -41.57
C THR A 37 -50.83 11.23 -41.88
N THR A 38 -51.03 10.06 -41.27
CA THR A 38 -50.84 8.67 -41.73
C THR A 38 -49.99 8.38 -42.95
N VAL A 39 -49.09 7.40 -42.89
CA VAL A 39 -49.17 6.05 -43.47
C VAL A 39 -48.05 5.17 -42.91
N ALA A 40 -48.41 3.93 -42.63
CA ALA A 40 -47.56 2.85 -42.08
C ALA A 40 -46.63 2.27 -43.14
N GLU A 41 -45.44 1.82 -42.68
CA GLU A 41 -44.78 0.58 -43.12
C GLU A 41 -43.72 0.20 -42.09
N THR A 42 -43.84 -0.98 -41.50
CA THR A 42 -42.87 -1.77 -40.76
C THR A 42 -42.41 -2.89 -41.70
N PRO A 43 -41.33 -3.62 -41.52
CA PRO A 43 -40.25 -3.58 -40.54
C PRO A 43 -38.85 -3.85 -41.14
N GLU A 44 -37.81 -3.47 -40.46
CA GLU A 44 -36.58 -4.26 -40.45
C GLU A 44 -35.94 -4.16 -39.09
N ALA A 45 -35.80 -5.33 -38.47
CA ALA A 45 -35.19 -5.52 -37.19
C ALA A 45 -33.66 -5.40 -37.34
N GLU A 46 -33.09 -4.28 -36.91
CA GLU A 46 -31.69 -4.26 -36.53
C GLU A 46 -31.59 -4.65 -35.05
N THR A 47 -30.99 -5.80 -34.85
CA THR A 47 -30.59 -6.30 -33.54
C THR A 47 -29.44 -5.44 -33.03
N GLU A 48 -29.74 -4.46 -32.23
CA GLU A 48 -28.72 -3.83 -31.37
C GLU A 48 -28.30 -4.92 -30.36
N GLU A 49 -27.08 -5.44 -30.54
CA GLU A 49 -26.40 -6.16 -29.49
C GLU A 49 -26.12 -5.14 -28.37
N GLU A 50 -27.04 -5.05 -27.43
CA GLU A 50 -26.74 -4.54 -26.11
C GLU A 50 -25.63 -5.43 -25.52
N SER A 51 -24.41 -4.91 -25.53
CA SER A 51 -23.35 -5.40 -24.67
C SER A 51 -23.82 -5.23 -23.23
N GLU A 52 -24.46 -6.29 -22.71
CA GLU A 52 -24.68 -6.44 -21.27
C GLU A 52 -23.32 -6.53 -20.59
N ASN A 53 -22.77 -5.37 -20.24
CA ASN A 53 -21.82 -5.29 -19.15
C ASN A 53 -22.64 -5.36 -17.84
N ALA A 54 -23.11 -6.57 -17.54
CA ALA A 54 -23.69 -6.89 -16.25
C ALA A 54 -22.52 -6.89 -15.23
N GLY A 55 -22.19 -5.72 -14.71
CA GLY A 55 -21.47 -5.63 -13.46
C GLY A 55 -22.30 -6.42 -12.43
N GLU A 56 -21.79 -7.57 -11.98
CA GLU A 56 -22.38 -8.27 -10.84
C GLU A 56 -22.53 -7.27 -9.71
N ALA A 57 -23.78 -7.05 -9.26
CA ALA A 57 -24.03 -6.18 -8.12
C ALA A 57 -23.28 -6.78 -6.92
N LYS A 58 -22.28 -6.06 -6.44
CA LYS A 58 -21.48 -6.51 -5.28
C LYS A 58 -22.40 -6.65 -4.08
N ALA A 59 -22.11 -7.63 -3.23
CA ALA A 59 -22.86 -7.88 -2.03
C ALA A 59 -22.90 -6.64 -1.14
N ASP A 60 -24.05 -6.28 -0.59
CA ASP A 60 -24.16 -5.28 0.47
C ASP A 60 -23.58 -5.89 1.76
N LEU A 61 -22.45 -5.38 2.18
CA LEU A 61 -21.75 -5.85 3.38
C LEU A 61 -22.22 -5.12 4.65
N GLY A 62 -23.12 -4.12 4.52
CA GLY A 62 -23.57 -3.29 5.63
C GLY A 62 -22.49 -2.32 6.15
N GLU A 63 -22.82 -1.59 7.24
CA GLU A 63 -21.88 -0.67 7.87
C GLU A 63 -20.94 -1.43 8.80
N GLN A 64 -19.64 -1.44 8.48
CA GLN A 64 -18.60 -2.06 9.31
C GLN A 64 -17.23 -1.46 9.03
N SER A 65 -16.28 -1.66 9.95
CA SER A 65 -14.88 -1.25 9.81
C SER A 65 -13.98 -2.48 9.87
N ILE A 66 -13.01 -2.58 8.97
CA ILE A 66 -11.98 -3.63 9.00
C ILE A 66 -10.61 -3.02 9.21
N LEU A 67 -9.74 -3.72 9.93
CA LEU A 67 -8.33 -3.37 10.12
C LEU A 67 -7.44 -4.24 9.24
N VAL A 68 -6.70 -3.59 8.36
CA VAL A 68 -5.69 -4.24 7.49
C VAL A 68 -4.30 -4.02 8.07
N ALA A 69 -3.63 -5.10 8.48
CA ALA A 69 -2.24 -5.09 8.90
C ALA A 69 -1.36 -5.41 7.69
N ALA A 70 -0.63 -4.42 7.17
CA ALA A 70 0.16 -4.57 5.96
C ALA A 70 1.61 -4.13 6.13
N ALA A 71 2.53 -4.78 5.41
CA ALA A 71 3.94 -4.41 5.41
C ALA A 71 4.13 -2.94 5.04
N ALA A 72 5.09 -2.25 5.67
CA ALA A 72 5.35 -0.82 5.50
C ALA A 72 5.52 -0.38 4.04
N SER A 73 6.12 -1.22 3.20
CA SER A 73 6.30 -0.99 1.75
C SER A 73 5.00 -0.90 0.94
N LEU A 74 3.87 -1.39 1.49
CA LEU A 74 2.57 -1.38 0.83
C LEU A 74 1.78 -0.08 1.11
N LYS A 75 2.19 0.70 2.12
CA LYS A 75 1.41 1.81 2.63
C LYS A 75 0.91 2.76 1.54
N ASN A 76 1.80 3.22 0.66
CA ASN A 76 1.43 4.23 -0.34
C ASN A 76 0.37 3.70 -1.32
N ALA A 77 0.51 2.45 -1.82
CA ALA A 77 -0.47 1.85 -2.71
C ALA A 77 -1.85 1.70 -2.02
N TYR A 78 -1.86 1.31 -0.75
CA TYR A 78 -3.08 1.13 0.04
C TYR A 78 -3.77 2.45 0.32
N GLU A 79 -3.08 3.40 0.95
CA GLU A 79 -3.66 4.66 1.41
C GLU A 79 -4.06 5.57 0.25
N ASP A 80 -3.22 5.65 -0.80
CA ASP A 80 -3.46 6.58 -1.90
C ASP A 80 -4.52 6.08 -2.87
N LYS A 81 -4.70 4.75 -3.02
CA LYS A 81 -5.51 4.17 -4.10
C LYS A 81 -6.39 3.00 -3.67
N LEU A 82 -5.83 1.91 -3.14
CA LEU A 82 -6.57 0.67 -2.98
C LEU A 82 -7.71 0.78 -1.96
N ILE A 83 -7.46 1.41 -0.82
CA ILE A 83 -8.50 1.64 0.20
C ILE A 83 -9.61 2.52 -0.37
N PRO A 84 -9.35 3.71 -0.95
CA PRO A 84 -10.40 4.51 -1.58
C PRO A 84 -11.20 3.77 -2.66
N MET A 85 -10.52 2.98 -3.52
CA MET A 85 -11.19 2.19 -4.56
C MET A 85 -12.10 1.11 -3.98
N PHE A 86 -11.69 0.46 -2.90
CA PHE A 86 -12.51 -0.56 -2.24
C PHE A 86 -13.73 0.08 -1.56
N GLU A 87 -13.55 1.17 -0.82
CA GLU A 87 -14.63 1.88 -0.14
C GLU A 87 -15.65 2.48 -1.13
N GLU A 88 -15.22 2.89 -2.33
CA GLU A 88 -16.13 3.29 -3.41
C GLU A 88 -16.99 2.12 -3.89
N GLN A 89 -16.43 0.91 -3.93
CA GLN A 89 -17.15 -0.30 -4.33
C GLN A 89 -18.07 -0.85 -3.24
N TYR A 90 -17.74 -0.60 -1.96
CA TYR A 90 -18.47 -1.05 -0.77
C TYR A 90 -18.69 0.12 0.20
N PRO A 91 -19.61 1.05 -0.09
CA PRO A 91 -19.74 2.32 0.64
C PRO A 91 -20.05 2.18 2.14
N GLY A 92 -20.50 1.00 2.59
CA GLY A 92 -20.73 0.70 4.02
C GLY A 92 -19.50 0.22 4.76
N VAL A 93 -18.40 -0.09 4.07
CA VAL A 93 -17.19 -0.62 4.70
C VAL A 93 -16.13 0.46 4.79
N THR A 94 -15.60 0.68 6.00
CA THR A 94 -14.42 1.53 6.23
C THR A 94 -13.20 0.63 6.42
N VAL A 95 -12.08 0.96 5.78
CA VAL A 95 -10.84 0.22 5.89
C VAL A 95 -9.78 1.06 6.61
N GLU A 96 -9.32 0.58 7.75
CA GLU A 96 -8.21 1.19 8.50
C GLU A 96 -6.92 0.40 8.23
N GLY A 97 -5.83 1.12 7.86
CA GLY A 97 -4.53 0.52 7.61
C GLY A 97 -3.58 0.68 8.80
N THR A 98 -2.92 -0.40 9.22
CA THR A 98 -1.75 -0.32 10.11
C THR A 98 -0.52 -0.87 9.41
N TYR A 99 0.58 -0.11 9.45
CA TYR A 99 1.78 -0.38 8.64
C TYR A 99 3.03 -0.42 9.49
N ASP A 100 3.71 -1.57 9.51
CA ASP A 100 5.03 -1.74 10.14
C ASP A 100 5.79 -2.89 9.43
N SER A 101 6.92 -3.31 9.99
CA SER A 101 7.57 -4.53 9.52
C SER A 101 6.66 -5.74 9.74
N SER A 102 6.68 -6.68 8.78
CA SER A 102 5.81 -7.85 8.85
C SER A 102 6.03 -8.70 10.11
N GLY A 103 7.26 -8.72 10.65
CA GLY A 103 7.55 -9.44 11.89
C GLY A 103 6.93 -8.77 13.13
N LYS A 104 6.88 -7.44 13.18
CA LYS A 104 6.16 -6.74 14.26
C LYS A 104 4.65 -6.94 14.15
N LEU A 105 4.08 -6.83 12.96
CA LEU A 105 2.66 -7.10 12.72
C LEU A 105 2.30 -8.55 13.07
N GLN A 106 3.16 -9.52 12.69
CA GLN A 106 3.03 -10.91 13.12
C GLN A 106 2.94 -11.01 14.65
N THR A 107 3.89 -10.39 15.37
CA THR A 107 3.90 -10.41 16.84
C THR A 107 2.64 -9.77 17.42
N GLN A 108 2.19 -8.64 16.88
CA GLN A 108 0.98 -7.96 17.33
C GLN A 108 -0.28 -8.83 17.12
N ILE A 109 -0.39 -9.53 15.98
CA ILE A 109 -1.49 -10.48 15.73
C ILE A 109 -1.42 -11.65 16.72
N GLU A 110 -0.23 -12.19 17.01
CA GLU A 110 -0.02 -13.22 18.02
C GLU A 110 -0.39 -12.76 19.44
N GLU A 111 -0.22 -11.47 19.72
CA GLU A 111 -0.57 -10.82 21.00
C GLU A 111 -2.02 -10.34 21.05
N GLY A 112 -2.80 -10.54 19.98
CA GLY A 112 -4.23 -10.28 19.97
C GLY A 112 -4.63 -8.97 19.26
N LEU A 113 -3.80 -8.42 18.36
CA LEU A 113 -4.26 -7.36 17.47
C LEU A 113 -5.47 -7.86 16.67
N GLU A 114 -6.58 -7.17 16.78
CA GLU A 114 -7.83 -7.48 16.08
C GLU A 114 -7.75 -7.03 14.61
N ALA A 115 -6.74 -7.54 13.88
CA ALA A 115 -6.64 -7.33 12.45
C ALA A 115 -7.56 -8.29 11.71
N ASP A 116 -8.16 -7.82 10.60
CA ASP A 116 -9.06 -8.60 9.75
C ASP A 116 -8.31 -9.21 8.56
N VAL A 117 -7.35 -8.46 8.00
CA VAL A 117 -6.50 -8.90 6.89
C VAL A 117 -5.04 -8.67 7.24
N PHE A 118 -4.18 -9.63 6.88
CA PHE A 118 -2.73 -9.50 6.99
C PHE A 118 -2.07 -9.66 5.63
N MET A 119 -1.20 -8.70 5.25
CA MET A 119 -0.35 -8.80 4.07
C MET A 119 1.12 -8.58 4.43
N SER A 120 1.90 -9.63 4.22
CA SER A 120 3.32 -9.68 4.61
C SER A 120 4.24 -9.42 3.42
N ALA A 121 5.41 -8.83 3.67
CA ALA A 121 6.50 -8.70 2.68
C ALA A 121 7.40 -9.94 2.60
N ALA A 122 7.03 -11.04 3.24
CA ALA A 122 7.68 -12.34 3.12
C ALA A 122 6.75 -13.47 3.53
N VAL A 123 6.91 -14.60 2.87
CA VAL A 123 6.13 -15.84 3.14
C VAL A 123 6.38 -16.38 4.56
N LYS A 124 7.57 -16.11 5.15
CA LYS A 124 7.96 -16.60 6.47
C LYS A 124 6.97 -16.18 7.57
N GLN A 125 6.60 -14.90 7.62
CA GLN A 125 5.73 -14.36 8.65
C GLN A 125 4.29 -14.84 8.49
N MET A 126 3.80 -14.92 7.26
CA MET A 126 2.49 -15.49 6.95
C MET A 126 2.39 -16.95 7.40
N LYS A 127 3.37 -17.78 7.04
CA LYS A 127 3.42 -19.18 7.47
C LYS A 127 3.52 -19.35 8.97
N ALA A 128 4.25 -18.49 9.66
CA ALA A 128 4.35 -18.56 11.12
C ALA A 128 2.98 -18.32 11.79
N LEU A 129 2.15 -17.42 11.27
CA LEU A 129 0.78 -17.21 11.74
C LEU A 129 -0.15 -18.37 11.35
N ASP A 130 0.00 -18.91 10.14
CA ASP A 130 -0.79 -20.04 9.66
C ASP A 130 -0.51 -21.31 10.50
N GLU A 131 0.75 -21.63 10.78
CA GLU A 131 1.15 -22.74 11.65
C GLU A 131 0.59 -22.64 13.08
N LYS A 132 0.36 -21.41 13.56
CA LYS A 132 -0.31 -21.12 14.83
C LYS A 132 -1.83 -21.13 14.74
N GLY A 133 -2.39 -21.34 13.54
CA GLY A 133 -3.81 -21.34 13.29
C GLY A 133 -4.47 -19.97 13.42
N LEU A 134 -3.72 -18.88 13.22
CA LEU A 134 -4.19 -17.49 13.29
C LEU A 134 -4.63 -16.91 11.94
N ILE A 135 -4.41 -17.64 10.84
CA ILE A 135 -4.81 -17.28 9.49
C ILE A 135 -5.91 -18.24 9.01
N ALA A 136 -6.86 -17.73 8.22
CA ALA A 136 -7.78 -18.54 7.45
C ALA A 136 -7.02 -19.07 6.22
N SER A 137 -6.40 -20.25 6.33
CA SER A 137 -5.45 -20.81 5.36
C SER A 137 -6.00 -20.93 3.95
N ASP A 138 -7.33 -21.07 3.82
CA ASP A 138 -8.05 -21.15 2.53
C ASP A 138 -8.13 -19.80 1.80
N THR A 139 -7.82 -18.70 2.48
CA THR A 139 -7.79 -17.34 1.90
C THR A 139 -6.37 -16.88 1.55
N MET A 140 -5.35 -17.68 1.87
CA MET A 140 -3.96 -17.29 1.67
C MET A 140 -3.56 -17.36 0.19
N VAL A 141 -3.08 -16.23 -0.34
CA VAL A 141 -2.63 -16.09 -1.73
C VAL A 141 -1.25 -15.43 -1.75
N ASP A 142 -0.33 -16.01 -2.49
CA ASP A 142 0.93 -15.36 -2.86
C ASP A 142 0.61 -14.34 -3.96
N LEU A 143 0.47 -13.06 -3.59
CA LEU A 143 -0.16 -12.05 -4.46
C LEU A 143 0.84 -11.27 -5.30
N LEU A 144 1.92 -10.77 -4.69
CA LEU A 144 2.87 -9.90 -5.36
C LEU A 144 4.30 -10.41 -5.24
N GLU A 145 5.12 -10.00 -6.21
CA GLU A 145 6.58 -10.15 -6.19
C GLU A 145 7.24 -8.78 -6.16
N ASN A 146 8.39 -8.69 -5.48
CA ASN A 146 9.21 -7.49 -5.40
C ASN A 146 10.69 -7.84 -5.60
N LYS A 147 11.56 -6.84 -5.61
CA LYS A 147 13.02 -7.01 -5.73
C LYS A 147 13.71 -6.35 -4.56
N ILE A 148 14.83 -6.91 -4.17
CA ILE A 148 15.76 -6.32 -3.19
C ILE A 148 16.80 -5.49 -3.95
N VAL A 149 16.97 -4.23 -3.55
CA VAL A 149 17.88 -3.28 -4.20
C VAL A 149 18.81 -2.61 -3.20
N LEU A 150 20.00 -2.32 -3.65
CA LEU A 150 20.98 -1.50 -2.97
C LEU A 150 20.80 -0.05 -3.41
N ILE A 151 20.65 0.84 -2.44
CA ILE A 151 20.47 2.27 -2.66
C ILE A 151 21.58 3.08 -1.99
N VAL A 152 21.85 4.25 -2.57
CA VAL A 152 22.72 5.29 -2.02
C VAL A 152 21.99 6.64 -2.07
N PRO A 153 22.39 7.68 -1.31
CA PRO A 153 21.81 9.02 -1.42
C PRO A 153 21.93 9.57 -2.84
N ALA A 154 20.86 10.19 -3.35
CA ALA A 154 20.87 10.79 -4.68
C ALA A 154 21.94 11.86 -4.81
N GLY A 155 22.66 11.86 -5.94
CA GLY A 155 23.71 12.84 -6.20
C GLY A 155 24.96 12.69 -5.34
N SER A 156 25.11 11.61 -4.57
CA SER A 156 26.35 11.29 -3.85
C SER A 156 27.46 10.86 -4.82
N ASP A 157 28.72 11.15 -4.45
CA ASP A 157 29.91 10.65 -5.15
C ASP A 157 30.25 9.19 -4.77
N SER A 158 29.23 8.41 -4.35
CA SER A 158 29.39 7.03 -3.91
C SER A 158 29.99 6.17 -5.03
N LYS A 159 30.93 5.30 -4.66
CA LYS A 159 31.52 4.28 -5.54
C LYS A 159 30.95 2.90 -5.30
N ILE A 160 29.93 2.82 -4.46
CA ILE A 160 29.21 1.59 -4.16
C ILE A 160 28.26 1.34 -5.33
N ASP A 161 28.54 0.33 -6.12
CA ASP A 161 27.81 -0.02 -7.34
C ASP A 161 27.36 -1.49 -7.37
N SER A 162 27.64 -2.24 -6.30
CA SER A 162 27.20 -3.63 -6.15
C SER A 162 27.07 -4.04 -4.68
N PHE A 163 26.36 -5.15 -4.43
CA PHE A 163 26.20 -5.70 -3.07
C PHE A 163 27.54 -6.10 -2.45
N GLU A 164 28.49 -6.57 -3.24
CA GLU A 164 29.84 -6.96 -2.77
C GLU A 164 30.63 -5.74 -2.27
N LYS A 165 30.36 -4.56 -2.82
CA LYS A 165 31.02 -3.31 -2.44
C LYS A 165 30.32 -2.52 -1.34
N ILE A 166 29.20 -3.00 -0.82
CA ILE A 166 28.50 -2.29 0.28
C ILE A 166 29.41 -2.07 1.49
N GLY A 167 30.40 -2.96 1.68
CA GLY A 167 31.40 -2.84 2.73
C GLY A 167 32.33 -1.63 2.61
N ASP A 168 32.37 -0.94 1.46
CA ASP A 168 33.14 0.28 1.25
C ASP A 168 32.42 1.51 1.88
N ALA A 169 31.13 1.39 2.24
CA ALA A 169 30.40 2.40 3.00
C ALA A 169 31.00 2.57 4.40
N GLU A 170 30.94 3.80 4.96
CA GLU A 170 31.25 4.05 6.36
C GLU A 170 30.06 3.73 7.26
N SER A 171 28.82 3.94 6.75
CA SER A 171 27.57 3.67 7.42
C SER A 171 26.57 2.99 6.48
N ILE A 172 25.89 1.95 6.98
CA ILE A 172 24.96 1.13 6.20
C ILE A 172 23.61 1.05 6.95
N ALA A 173 22.51 1.33 6.27
CA ALA A 173 21.17 1.13 6.81
C ALA A 173 20.58 -0.18 6.31
N LEU A 174 20.18 -1.07 7.22
CA LEU A 174 19.48 -2.32 6.92
C LEU A 174 18.27 -2.48 7.84
N GLY A 175 17.23 -3.19 7.39
CA GLY A 175 16.17 -3.63 8.28
C GLY A 175 16.71 -4.62 9.32
N ASP A 176 16.16 -4.58 10.55
CA ASP A 176 16.52 -5.57 11.56
C ASP A 176 16.11 -6.98 11.10
N PRO A 177 17.07 -7.91 10.89
CA PRO A 177 16.77 -9.26 10.38
C PRO A 177 15.88 -10.09 11.31
N GLU A 178 15.74 -9.71 12.58
CA GLU A 178 14.85 -10.40 13.53
C GLU A 178 13.37 -10.17 13.18
N SER A 179 13.00 -8.98 12.66
CA SER A 179 11.60 -8.58 12.48
C SER A 179 11.28 -7.99 11.11
N VAL A 180 12.27 -7.51 10.32
CA VAL A 180 12.06 -6.82 9.06
C VAL A 180 12.37 -7.73 7.88
N PRO A 181 11.38 -8.11 7.04
CA PRO A 181 11.63 -8.99 5.89
C PRO A 181 12.71 -8.48 4.93
N ALA A 182 12.74 -7.18 4.59
CA ALA A 182 13.83 -6.61 3.77
C ALA A 182 15.21 -6.83 4.40
N GLY A 183 15.31 -6.76 5.73
CA GLY A 183 16.53 -7.06 6.47
C GLY A 183 16.89 -8.56 6.45
N GLN A 184 15.89 -9.45 6.46
CA GLN A 184 16.10 -10.89 6.31
C GLN A 184 16.68 -11.22 4.95
N TYR A 185 16.10 -10.68 3.88
CA TYR A 185 16.62 -10.82 2.50
C TYR A 185 18.00 -10.17 2.33
N ALA A 186 18.22 -8.98 2.91
CA ALA A 186 19.52 -8.31 2.87
C ALA A 186 20.60 -9.17 3.53
N LYS A 187 20.32 -9.71 4.72
CA LYS A 187 21.22 -10.63 5.43
C LYS A 187 21.51 -11.89 4.62
N GLU A 188 20.48 -12.51 4.04
CA GLU A 188 20.61 -13.68 3.19
C GLU A 188 21.53 -13.40 2.00
N ALA A 189 21.24 -12.36 1.21
CA ALA A 189 22.02 -11.98 0.05
C ALA A 189 23.48 -11.68 0.43
N LEU A 190 23.71 -10.86 1.44
CA LEU A 190 25.05 -10.49 1.88
C LEU A 190 25.83 -11.66 2.50
N THR A 191 25.13 -12.61 3.13
CA THR A 191 25.76 -13.85 3.64
C THR A 191 26.20 -14.74 2.48
N ASN A 192 25.34 -14.95 1.49
CA ASN A 192 25.65 -15.76 0.30
C ASN A 192 26.77 -15.14 -0.55
N LEU A 193 26.93 -13.81 -0.49
CA LEU A 193 28.04 -13.08 -1.12
C LEU A 193 29.29 -12.99 -0.23
N ASN A 194 29.30 -13.55 0.99
CA ASN A 194 30.38 -13.48 1.97
C ASN A 194 30.74 -12.05 2.43
N VAL A 195 29.76 -11.14 2.46
CA VAL A 195 29.95 -9.73 2.84
C VAL A 195 29.44 -9.45 4.25
N TRP A 196 28.41 -10.19 4.71
CA TRP A 196 27.67 -9.94 5.96
C TRP A 196 28.57 -9.75 7.19
N ASP A 197 29.52 -10.67 7.41
CA ASP A 197 30.35 -10.65 8.61
C ASP A 197 31.31 -9.44 8.66
N GLY A 198 31.66 -8.90 7.51
CA GLY A 198 32.61 -7.78 7.39
C GLY A 198 31.98 -6.39 7.57
N ILE A 199 30.65 -6.29 7.68
CA ILE A 199 29.94 -5.00 7.72
C ILE A 199 29.19 -4.71 9.02
N GLN A 200 29.07 -5.66 9.93
CA GLN A 200 28.16 -5.59 11.08
C GLN A 200 28.40 -4.38 12.01
N ASP A 201 29.62 -3.95 12.15
CA ASP A 201 30.01 -2.77 12.94
C ASP A 201 29.66 -1.43 12.29
N LYS A 202 29.28 -1.46 11.01
CA LYS A 202 28.84 -0.29 10.21
C LYS A 202 27.33 -0.20 10.06
N VAL A 203 26.58 -1.23 10.50
CA VAL A 203 25.12 -1.32 10.24
C VAL A 203 24.32 -0.59 11.31
N SER A 204 23.42 0.28 10.85
CA SER A 204 22.31 0.83 11.60
C SER A 204 21.04 0.06 11.23
N PHE A 205 20.41 -0.58 12.22
CA PHE A 205 19.20 -1.35 11.99
C PHE A 205 17.95 -0.49 12.10
N GLY A 206 17.18 -0.42 10.99
CA GLY A 206 15.86 0.17 10.97
C GLY A 206 14.80 -0.82 11.48
N THR A 207 13.78 -0.30 12.11
CA THR A 207 12.68 -1.10 12.67
C THR A 207 11.65 -1.53 11.61
N ASN A 208 11.69 -0.93 10.43
CA ASN A 208 10.97 -1.31 9.21
C ASN A 208 11.74 -0.77 7.98
N VAL A 209 11.31 -1.15 6.78
CA VAL A 209 12.01 -0.76 5.55
C VAL A 209 11.92 0.73 5.24
N THR A 210 10.83 1.40 5.62
CA THR A 210 10.65 2.84 5.43
C THR A 210 11.67 3.64 6.25
N GLU A 211 12.01 3.17 7.45
CA GLU A 211 13.06 3.79 8.26
C GLU A 211 14.43 3.66 7.59
N VAL A 212 14.75 2.50 7.00
CA VAL A 212 15.97 2.29 6.22
C VAL A 212 16.04 3.27 5.03
N LEU A 213 14.96 3.36 4.25
CA LEU A 213 14.87 4.29 3.12
C LEU A 213 15.12 5.73 3.57
N ASN A 214 14.48 6.17 4.66
CA ASN A 214 14.63 7.51 5.20
C ASN A 214 16.06 7.81 5.68
N GLN A 215 16.77 6.84 6.27
CA GLN A 215 18.16 7.01 6.68
C GLN A 215 19.06 7.29 5.48
N VAL A 216 18.87 6.57 4.37
CA VAL A 216 19.65 6.80 3.14
C VAL A 216 19.22 8.10 2.46
N ALA A 217 17.91 8.36 2.34
CA ALA A 217 17.38 9.59 1.73
C ALA A 217 17.88 10.86 2.45
N ALA A 218 18.03 10.81 3.78
CA ALA A 218 18.57 11.88 4.59
C ALA A 218 20.11 11.92 4.63
N ALA A 219 20.80 11.06 3.88
CA ALA A 219 22.26 10.86 3.92
C ALA A 219 22.80 10.60 5.34
N SER A 220 22.00 9.99 6.20
CA SER A 220 22.42 9.50 7.52
C SER A 220 23.09 8.12 7.45
N ALA A 221 22.92 7.45 6.31
CA ALA A 221 23.64 6.26 5.90
C ALA A 221 24.14 6.43 4.46
N ASP A 222 25.35 5.92 4.17
CA ASP A 222 25.97 6.02 2.85
C ASP A 222 25.36 5.02 1.85
N ALA A 223 24.81 3.93 2.35
CA ALA A 223 24.13 2.91 1.57
C ALA A 223 23.05 2.22 2.40
N GLY A 224 22.11 1.58 1.72
CA GLY A 224 21.07 0.77 2.38
C GLY A 224 20.47 -0.25 1.41
N ILE A 225 19.78 -1.23 1.98
CA ILE A 225 19.07 -2.24 1.20
C ILE A 225 17.58 -2.17 1.54
N VAL A 226 16.78 -1.99 0.49
CA VAL A 226 15.32 -1.83 0.55
C VAL A 226 14.66 -2.62 -0.57
N TYR A 227 13.34 -2.55 -0.69
CA TYR A 227 12.65 -3.04 -1.88
C TYR A 227 12.71 -2.02 -3.02
N ALA A 228 12.61 -2.49 -4.26
CA ALA A 228 12.58 -1.63 -5.44
C ALA A 228 11.42 -0.62 -5.39
N THR A 229 10.27 -1.03 -4.87
CA THR A 229 9.09 -0.17 -4.68
C THR A 229 9.34 0.96 -3.67
N ASP A 230 10.06 0.69 -2.57
CA ASP A 230 10.44 1.73 -1.61
C ASP A 230 11.39 2.74 -2.26
N ALA A 231 12.41 2.28 -2.97
CA ALA A 231 13.34 3.15 -3.69
C ALA A 231 12.62 4.03 -4.73
N ALA A 232 11.64 3.47 -5.46
CA ALA A 232 10.85 4.20 -6.43
C ALA A 232 10.01 5.31 -5.79
N SER A 233 9.53 5.13 -4.55
CA SER A 233 8.75 6.13 -3.83
C SER A 233 9.55 7.40 -3.46
N MET A 234 10.89 7.33 -3.46
CA MET A 234 11.81 8.43 -3.17
C MET A 234 12.91 8.56 -4.24
N ALA A 235 12.58 8.35 -5.51
CA ALA A 235 13.53 8.33 -6.63
C ALA A 235 14.33 9.63 -6.84
N ASP A 236 13.87 10.76 -6.29
CA ASP A 236 14.56 12.04 -6.26
C ASP A 236 15.56 12.16 -5.09
N GLN A 237 15.48 11.30 -4.07
CA GLN A 237 16.29 11.35 -2.85
C GLN A 237 17.27 10.18 -2.72
N VAL A 238 17.00 9.05 -3.40
CA VAL A 238 17.89 7.89 -3.42
C VAL A 238 18.14 7.42 -4.85
N THR A 239 19.27 6.78 -5.05
CA THR A 239 19.65 6.14 -6.33
C THR A 239 19.80 4.65 -6.12
N VAL A 240 19.08 3.86 -6.91
CA VAL A 240 19.31 2.41 -6.99
C VAL A 240 20.60 2.16 -7.78
N VAL A 241 21.53 1.48 -7.15
CA VAL A 241 22.84 1.18 -7.78
C VAL A 241 23.00 -0.28 -8.18
N ALA A 242 22.27 -1.19 -7.54
CA ALA A 242 22.24 -2.61 -7.90
C ALA A 242 20.95 -3.29 -7.42
N GLU A 243 20.51 -4.32 -8.16
CA GLU A 243 19.56 -5.33 -7.66
C GLU A 243 20.35 -6.47 -6.98
N ALA A 244 19.69 -7.21 -6.07
CA ALA A 244 20.28 -8.40 -5.48
C ALA A 244 20.74 -9.37 -6.58
N PRO A 245 21.99 -9.81 -6.57
CA PRO A 245 22.52 -10.69 -7.62
C PRO A 245 21.74 -12.00 -7.74
N GLU A 246 21.64 -12.52 -8.96
CA GLU A 246 21.01 -13.82 -9.20
C GLU A 246 21.68 -14.91 -8.35
N GLY A 247 20.86 -15.72 -7.67
CA GLY A 247 21.33 -16.77 -6.77
C GLY A 247 21.78 -16.27 -5.38
N SER A 248 21.73 -14.96 -5.10
CA SER A 248 22.00 -14.44 -3.76
C SER A 248 20.84 -14.63 -2.80
N LEU A 249 19.63 -14.88 -3.31
CA LEU A 249 18.44 -15.27 -2.57
C LEU A 249 18.02 -16.69 -2.97
N GLU A 250 17.61 -17.50 -2.00
CA GLU A 250 17.10 -18.86 -2.25
C GLU A 250 15.72 -18.84 -2.93
N LYS A 251 14.91 -17.82 -2.67
CA LYS A 251 13.54 -17.69 -3.16
C LYS A 251 13.25 -16.26 -3.58
N LYS A 252 12.24 -16.12 -4.46
CA LYS A 252 11.65 -14.84 -4.83
C LYS A 252 11.10 -14.12 -3.60
N VAL A 253 11.08 -12.80 -3.67
CA VAL A 253 10.48 -11.92 -2.65
C VAL A 253 8.99 -11.86 -2.88
N ILE A 254 8.23 -12.66 -2.15
CA ILE A 254 6.78 -12.82 -2.31
C ILE A 254 6.04 -12.11 -1.17
N TYR A 255 4.95 -11.46 -1.51
CA TYR A 255 4.02 -10.80 -0.61
C TYR A 255 2.70 -11.59 -0.56
N PRO A 256 2.53 -12.47 0.43
CA PRO A 256 1.27 -13.16 0.64
C PRO A 256 0.27 -12.27 1.39
N VAL A 257 -1.01 -12.42 1.04
CA VAL A 257 -2.16 -11.85 1.74
C VAL A 257 -3.06 -12.96 2.26
N ALA A 258 -3.70 -12.75 3.40
CA ALA A 258 -4.71 -13.66 3.94
C ALA A 258 -5.63 -12.95 4.94
N VAL A 259 -6.81 -13.52 5.16
CA VAL A 259 -7.73 -13.14 6.23
C VAL A 259 -7.23 -13.68 7.56
N VAL A 260 -7.27 -12.86 8.61
CA VAL A 260 -6.96 -13.27 9.98
C VAL A 260 -8.14 -14.05 10.54
N LYS A 261 -7.88 -15.25 11.06
CA LYS A 261 -8.93 -16.21 11.45
C LYS A 261 -9.87 -15.72 12.57
N ALA A 262 -9.38 -14.83 13.42
CA ALA A 262 -10.15 -14.29 14.54
C ALA A 262 -11.02 -13.07 14.16
N THR A 263 -11.04 -12.67 12.88
CA THR A 263 -11.85 -11.54 12.41
C THR A 263 -13.31 -11.68 12.81
N ALA A 264 -13.91 -10.57 13.24
CA ALA A 264 -15.36 -10.46 13.44
C ALA A 264 -16.11 -10.04 12.15
N HIS A 265 -15.35 -9.68 11.08
CA HIS A 265 -15.84 -9.08 9.84
C HIS A 265 -15.48 -9.97 8.62
N GLU A 266 -15.74 -11.28 8.71
CA GLU A 266 -15.24 -12.27 7.76
C GLU A 266 -15.59 -11.94 6.30
N ASP A 267 -16.86 -11.54 6.04
CA ASP A 267 -17.30 -11.24 4.68
C ASP A 267 -16.60 -10.01 4.10
N ALA A 268 -16.40 -8.94 4.89
CA ALA A 268 -15.69 -7.75 4.44
C ALA A 268 -14.18 -7.99 4.28
N ALA A 269 -13.57 -8.75 5.19
CA ALA A 269 -12.17 -9.14 5.10
C ALA A 269 -11.89 -9.98 3.86
N LYS A 270 -12.76 -10.96 3.54
CA LYS A 270 -12.69 -11.75 2.31
C LYS A 270 -12.89 -10.88 1.08
N ALA A 271 -13.92 -10.01 1.07
CA ALA A 271 -14.16 -9.11 -0.05
C ALA A 271 -12.97 -8.18 -0.31
N PHE A 272 -12.28 -7.70 0.74
CA PHE A 272 -11.08 -6.90 0.59
C PHE A 272 -9.90 -7.74 0.04
N ALA A 273 -9.67 -8.94 0.57
CA ALA A 273 -8.63 -9.84 0.07
C ALA A 273 -8.87 -10.25 -1.40
N ASP A 274 -10.13 -10.48 -1.78
CA ASP A 274 -10.51 -10.77 -3.17
C ASP A 274 -10.35 -9.54 -4.07
N PHE A 275 -10.72 -8.35 -3.59
CA PHE A 275 -10.51 -7.09 -4.31
C PHE A 275 -9.04 -6.88 -4.66
N LEU A 276 -8.11 -7.15 -3.75
CA LEU A 276 -6.67 -7.00 -4.01
C LEU A 276 -6.17 -7.90 -5.15
N GLN A 277 -6.91 -8.95 -5.51
CA GLN A 277 -6.59 -9.88 -6.60
C GLN A 277 -7.21 -9.45 -7.94
N THR A 278 -8.04 -8.39 -7.97
CA THR A 278 -8.67 -7.92 -9.20
C THR A 278 -7.65 -7.28 -10.16
N PRO A 279 -7.93 -7.30 -11.48
CA PRO A 279 -7.06 -6.62 -12.45
C PRO A 279 -6.85 -5.14 -12.13
N GLU A 280 -7.89 -4.44 -11.66
CA GLU A 280 -7.83 -3.02 -11.31
C GLU A 280 -6.91 -2.76 -10.11
N ALA A 281 -6.96 -3.61 -9.10
CA ALA A 281 -6.05 -3.52 -7.95
C ALA A 281 -4.62 -3.88 -8.37
N MET A 282 -4.45 -4.85 -9.28
CA MET A 282 -3.15 -5.22 -9.80
C MET A 282 -2.50 -4.10 -10.61
N GLU A 283 -3.27 -3.38 -11.44
CA GLU A 283 -2.79 -2.18 -12.14
C GLU A 283 -2.26 -1.11 -11.17
N VAL A 284 -2.91 -0.94 -10.02
CA VAL A 284 -2.41 -0.06 -8.96
C VAL A 284 -1.07 -0.57 -8.42
N PHE A 285 -1.00 -1.85 -8.03
CA PHE A 285 0.25 -2.41 -7.53
C PHE A 285 1.41 -2.26 -8.53
N GLU A 286 1.16 -2.51 -9.81
CA GLU A 286 2.14 -2.33 -10.89
C GLU A 286 2.59 -0.87 -11.03
N ALA A 287 1.67 0.09 -10.88
CA ALA A 287 2.00 1.52 -10.90
C ALA A 287 2.91 1.93 -9.73
N TYR A 288 2.85 1.20 -8.60
CA TYR A 288 3.77 1.38 -7.47
C TYR A 288 5.03 0.49 -7.56
N GLY A 289 5.21 -0.26 -8.66
CA GLY A 289 6.41 -1.03 -8.97
C GLY A 289 6.43 -2.47 -8.47
N PHE A 290 5.30 -2.98 -7.96
CA PHE A 290 5.13 -4.41 -7.69
C PHE A 290 4.88 -5.18 -8.98
N VAL A 291 5.02 -6.50 -8.93
CA VAL A 291 4.67 -7.42 -10.03
C VAL A 291 3.72 -8.48 -9.46
N ALA A 292 2.81 -8.99 -10.28
CA ALA A 292 2.00 -10.15 -9.87
C ALA A 292 2.91 -11.34 -9.59
N ALA A 293 2.64 -12.08 -8.51
CA ALA A 293 3.35 -13.33 -8.25
C ALA A 293 2.90 -14.41 -9.24
N GLU A 294 3.87 -15.21 -9.75
CA GLU A 294 3.63 -16.34 -10.67
C GLU A 294 3.48 -17.66 -9.91
#